data_8febafc531eb80f195cb63705f900ec0
#
_entry.id   8febafc531eb80f195cb63705f900ec0
#
_cell.length_a   1.000
_cell.length_b   1.000
_cell.length_c   1.000
_cell.angle_alpha   90.00
_cell.angle_beta   90.00
_cell.angle_gamma   90.00
#
_symmetry.space_group_name_H-M   'P 1'
#
loop_
_entity.id
_entity.type
_entity.pdbx_description
1 polymer ?
#
loop_
_entity_poly.entity_id
_entity_poly.type
_entity_poly.pdbx_seq_one_letter_code
_entity_poly.pdbx_strand_id
1 'polypeptide(L)'
;MQHWNAIQRLHGRYSKEVNDVLKPKGLSKSQFDLLMTLYHQESATQKSLERTLELSSGAISQTVKKLLAEHLVIRKRINREKRVLLTEQGTKLIQTSAPEIEEIDDRYFRAFTSKDHETFDQLLHKMQSDHF
;
A
#
# COMPACT_ATOMS: atom_id res chain seq x y z
N MET A 1 -26.54 -6.63 -1.08
CA MET A 1 -26.23 -6.71 0.37
C MET A 1 -25.32 -7.89 0.72
N GLN A 2 -25.67 -9.07 0.24
CA GLN A 2 -24.93 -10.31 0.52
C GLN A 2 -23.47 -10.24 0.10
N HIS A 3 -23.19 -9.73 -1.08
CA HIS A 3 -21.81 -9.59 -1.58
C HIS A 3 -21.01 -8.59 -0.77
N TRP A 4 -21.61 -7.46 -0.43
CA TRP A 4 -20.93 -6.45 0.38
C TRP A 4 -20.60 -6.96 1.77
N ASN A 5 -21.51 -7.74 2.38
CA ASN A 5 -21.24 -8.32 3.69
C ASN A 5 -20.05 -9.29 3.63
N ALA A 6 -19.97 -10.10 2.58
CA ALA A 6 -18.85 -11.01 2.38
C ALA A 6 -17.53 -10.25 2.16
N ILE A 7 -17.57 -9.20 1.35
CA ILE A 7 -16.40 -8.35 1.08
C ILE A 7 -15.94 -7.68 2.37
N GLN A 8 -16.86 -7.13 3.17
CA GLN A 8 -16.52 -6.48 4.44
C GLN A 8 -15.89 -7.46 5.43
N ARG A 9 -16.44 -8.66 5.55
CA ARG A 9 -15.86 -9.66 6.46
C ARG A 9 -14.46 -10.07 6.03
N LEU A 10 -14.28 -10.28 4.74
CA LEU A 10 -12.98 -10.64 4.17
C LEU A 10 -11.96 -9.52 4.38
N HIS A 11 -12.34 -8.30 4.04
CA HIS A 11 -11.48 -7.13 4.20
C HIS A 11 -11.12 -6.88 5.67
N GLY A 12 -12.09 -7.04 6.57
CA GLY A 12 -11.84 -6.88 8.00
C GLY A 12 -10.83 -7.88 8.54
N ARG A 13 -10.94 -9.14 8.10
CA ARG A 13 -10.00 -10.18 8.48
C ARG A 13 -8.60 -9.91 7.95
N TYR A 14 -8.52 -9.58 6.67
CA TYR A 14 -7.25 -9.23 6.02
C TYR A 14 -6.60 -8.02 6.71
N SER A 15 -7.36 -6.96 6.94
CA SER A 15 -6.85 -5.74 7.59
C SER A 15 -6.31 -6.03 8.98
N LYS A 16 -7.02 -6.87 9.75
CA LYS A 16 -6.56 -7.24 11.08
C LYS A 16 -5.22 -7.97 11.02
N GLU A 17 -5.08 -8.94 10.14
CA GLU A 17 -3.83 -9.70 9.99
C GLU A 17 -2.68 -8.79 9.59
N VAL A 18 -2.90 -7.88 8.64
CA VAL A 18 -1.90 -6.92 8.20
C VAL A 18 -1.51 -5.99 9.34
N ASN A 19 -2.49 -5.45 10.04
CA ASN A 19 -2.22 -4.55 11.17
C ASN A 19 -1.49 -5.23 12.31
N ASP A 20 -1.78 -6.51 12.57
CA ASP A 20 -1.06 -7.28 13.60
C ASP A 20 0.43 -7.41 13.28
N VAL A 21 0.79 -7.45 11.99
CA VAL A 21 2.20 -7.46 11.56
C VAL A 21 2.81 -6.07 11.63
N LEU A 22 2.09 -5.04 11.16
CA LEU A 22 2.64 -3.69 11.02
C LEU A 22 2.69 -2.90 12.32
N LYS A 23 1.72 -3.11 13.21
CA LYS A 23 1.61 -2.35 14.46
C LYS A 23 2.88 -2.43 15.33
N PRO A 24 3.47 -3.61 15.58
CA PRO A 24 4.72 -3.69 16.35
C PRO A 24 5.88 -2.95 15.70
N LYS A 25 5.82 -2.70 14.40
CA LYS A 25 6.85 -1.97 13.64
C LYS A 25 6.58 -0.46 13.61
N GLY A 26 5.50 -0.02 14.23
CA GLY A 26 5.11 1.38 14.24
C GLY A 26 4.54 1.87 12.91
N LEU A 27 4.05 0.97 12.07
CA LEU A 27 3.52 1.31 10.75
C LEU A 27 2.01 1.14 10.67
N SER A 28 1.35 2.05 9.97
CA SER A 28 -0.01 1.87 9.48
C SER A 28 0.04 1.26 8.09
N LYS A 29 -1.11 0.78 7.61
CA LYS A 29 -1.21 0.26 6.23
C LYS A 29 -0.86 1.35 5.20
N SER A 30 -1.34 2.57 5.41
CA SER A 30 -1.04 3.69 4.50
C SER A 30 0.46 4.01 4.45
N GLN A 31 1.12 3.98 5.61
CA GLN A 31 2.57 4.18 5.68
C GLN A 31 3.31 3.07 4.96
N PHE A 32 2.89 1.83 5.19
CA PHE A 32 3.49 0.67 4.53
C PHE A 32 3.33 0.77 3.00
N ASP A 33 2.13 1.09 2.53
CA ASP A 33 1.87 1.21 1.09
C ASP A 33 2.72 2.31 0.45
N LEU A 34 2.90 3.42 1.16
CA LEU A 34 3.73 4.52 0.66
C LEU A 34 5.20 4.08 0.57
N LEU A 35 5.71 3.43 1.61
CA LEU A 35 7.08 2.93 1.60
C LEU A 35 7.29 1.89 0.50
N MET A 36 6.32 0.99 0.28
CA MET A 36 6.40 0.01 -0.81
C MET A 36 6.44 0.68 -2.17
N THR A 37 5.63 1.71 -2.37
CA THR A 37 5.62 2.47 -3.63
C THR A 37 6.98 3.10 -3.88
N LEU A 38 7.58 3.72 -2.87
CA LEU A 38 8.91 4.32 -3.00
C LEU A 38 9.99 3.26 -3.24
N TYR A 39 9.82 2.09 -2.64
CA TYR A 39 10.76 1.00 -2.83
C TYR A 39 10.80 0.54 -4.29
N HIS A 40 9.66 0.50 -4.95
CA HIS A 40 9.56 0.09 -6.36
C HIS A 40 9.90 1.20 -7.36
N GLN A 41 9.61 2.45 -7.02
CA GLN A 41 9.77 3.58 -7.94
C GLN A 41 11.02 4.42 -7.70
N GLU A 42 11.76 4.14 -6.64
CA GLU A 42 12.95 4.88 -6.20
C GLU A 42 12.62 6.27 -5.63
N SER A 43 11.79 7.04 -6.31
CA SER A 43 11.32 8.34 -5.82
C SER A 43 9.95 8.64 -6.39
N ALA A 44 9.23 9.55 -5.73
CA ALA A 44 7.90 9.96 -6.19
C ALA A 44 7.61 11.38 -5.72
N THR A 45 6.80 12.10 -6.51
CA THR A 45 6.22 13.36 -6.06
C THR A 45 5.01 13.07 -5.20
N GLN A 46 4.63 14.01 -4.32
CA GLN A 46 3.41 13.82 -3.52
C GLN A 46 2.17 13.65 -4.41
N LYS A 47 2.14 14.35 -5.54
CA LYS A 47 1.03 14.26 -6.49
C LYS A 47 0.92 12.87 -7.10
N SER A 48 2.04 12.25 -7.47
CA SER A 48 2.02 10.88 -8.02
C SER A 48 1.62 9.86 -6.94
N LEU A 49 2.01 10.10 -5.69
CA LEU A 49 1.61 9.24 -4.57
C LEU A 49 0.10 9.31 -4.33
N GLU A 50 -0.50 10.49 -4.44
CA GLU A 50 -1.96 10.65 -4.34
C GLU A 50 -2.67 9.76 -5.38
N ARG A 51 -2.19 9.79 -6.61
CA ARG A 51 -2.79 8.99 -7.69
C ARG A 51 -2.58 7.49 -7.50
N THR A 52 -1.35 7.10 -7.18
CA THR A 52 -1.00 5.69 -7.02
C THR A 52 -1.75 5.04 -5.86
N LEU A 53 -1.84 5.75 -4.74
CA LEU A 53 -2.43 5.23 -3.51
C LEU A 53 -3.91 5.58 -3.35
N GLU A 54 -4.43 6.41 -4.25
CA GLU A 54 -5.82 6.87 -4.23
C GLU A 54 -6.19 7.49 -2.89
N LEU A 55 -5.28 8.33 -2.37
CA LEU A 55 -5.48 9.07 -1.13
C LEU A 55 -5.53 10.56 -1.42
N SER A 56 -6.18 11.30 -0.53
CA SER A 56 -6.28 12.75 -0.64
C SER A 56 -4.91 13.41 -0.45
N SER A 57 -4.79 14.63 -0.92
CA SER A 57 -3.60 15.45 -0.73
C SER A 57 -3.25 15.58 0.76
N GLY A 58 -4.26 15.81 1.60
CA GLY A 58 -4.06 15.92 3.05
C GLY A 58 -3.57 14.63 3.68
N ALA A 59 -4.13 13.49 3.27
CA ALA A 59 -3.72 12.18 3.78
C ALA A 59 -2.27 11.86 3.40
N ILE A 60 -1.89 12.11 2.14
CA ILE A 60 -0.50 11.91 1.68
C ILE A 60 0.44 12.84 2.45
N SER A 61 0.08 14.10 2.58
CA SER A 61 0.91 15.09 3.30
C SER A 61 1.16 14.67 4.75
N GLN A 62 0.12 14.20 5.44
CA GLN A 62 0.25 13.71 6.82
C GLN A 62 1.13 12.47 6.91
N THR A 63 0.92 11.53 6.00
CA THR A 63 1.71 10.28 5.97
C THR A 63 3.18 10.56 5.71
N VAL A 64 3.48 11.43 4.74
CA VAL A 64 4.86 11.83 4.44
C VAL A 64 5.50 12.52 5.63
N LYS A 65 4.79 13.45 6.26
CA LYS A 65 5.29 14.15 7.46
C LYS A 65 5.71 13.19 8.56
N LYS A 66 4.86 12.19 8.80
CA LYS A 66 5.11 11.19 9.84
C LYS A 66 6.33 10.35 9.52
N LEU A 67 6.46 9.93 8.26
CA LEU A 67 7.60 9.14 7.81
C LEU A 67 8.91 9.95 7.84
N LEU A 68 8.84 11.24 7.53
CA LEU A 68 9.98 12.15 7.66
C LEU A 68 10.43 12.26 9.13
N ALA A 69 9.48 12.41 10.03
CA ALA A 69 9.78 12.52 11.47
C ALA A 69 10.44 11.24 12.01
N GLU A 70 10.10 10.10 11.45
CA GLU A 70 10.67 8.80 11.83
C GLU A 70 11.94 8.45 11.06
N HIS A 71 12.43 9.34 10.21
CA HIS A 71 13.64 9.16 9.39
C HIS A 71 13.57 7.97 8.42
N LEU A 72 12.36 7.66 7.96
CA LEU A 72 12.16 6.56 6.99
C LEU A 72 12.17 7.05 5.55
N VAL A 73 11.90 8.33 5.35
CA VAL A 73 11.95 8.97 4.03
C VAL A 73 12.65 10.33 4.16
N ILE A 74 13.12 10.84 3.03
CA ILE A 74 13.63 12.20 2.89
C ILE A 74 12.96 12.88 1.70
N ARG A 75 12.99 14.20 1.69
CA ARG A 75 12.62 15.00 0.53
C ARG A 75 13.90 15.48 -0.15
N LYS A 76 13.89 15.43 -1.47
CA LYS A 76 15.01 15.89 -2.28
C LYS A 76 14.47 16.54 -3.55
N ARG A 77 15.13 17.61 -3.99
CA ARG A 77 14.79 18.24 -5.26
C ARG A 77 15.58 17.55 -6.35
N ILE A 78 14.85 16.96 -7.32
CA ILE A 78 15.43 16.25 -8.46
C ILE A 78 14.76 16.85 -9.70
N ASN A 79 15.55 17.40 -10.63
CA ASN A 79 15.03 18.00 -11.85
C ASN A 79 13.93 19.03 -11.58
N ARG A 80 14.15 19.87 -10.57
CA ARG A 80 13.24 20.95 -10.15
C ARG A 80 11.93 20.47 -9.50
N GLU A 81 11.80 19.17 -9.26
CA GLU A 81 10.65 18.62 -8.56
C GLU A 81 11.03 18.20 -7.15
N LYS A 82 10.14 18.47 -6.19
CA LYS A 82 10.29 17.93 -4.84
C LYS A 82 9.85 16.48 -4.85
N ARG A 83 10.76 15.59 -4.55
CA ARG A 83 10.50 14.15 -4.56
C ARG A 83 10.77 13.56 -3.18
N VAL A 84 10.07 12.47 -2.88
CA VAL A 84 10.21 11.71 -1.64
C VAL A 84 10.96 10.43 -1.97
N LEU A 85 11.91 10.08 -1.15
CA LEU A 85 12.76 8.89 -1.31
C LEU A 85 12.86 8.16 0.01
N LEU A 86 13.11 6.85 -0.06
CA LEU A 86 13.44 6.07 1.13
C LEU A 86 14.82 6.43 1.64
N THR A 87 14.97 6.44 2.95
CA THR A 87 16.28 6.41 3.60
C THR A 87 16.78 4.97 3.64
N GLU A 88 18.01 4.77 4.04
CA GLU A 88 18.53 3.42 4.31
C GLU A 88 17.68 2.70 5.35
N GLN A 89 17.29 3.41 6.41
CA GLN A 89 16.43 2.88 7.46
C GLN A 89 15.07 2.47 6.91
N GLY A 90 14.46 3.31 6.08
CA GLY A 90 13.18 3.00 5.43
C GLY A 90 13.27 1.79 4.51
N THR A 91 14.36 1.70 3.75
CA THR A 91 14.62 0.55 2.88
C THR A 91 14.71 -0.75 3.67
N LYS A 92 15.46 -0.74 4.77
CA LYS A 92 15.60 -1.92 5.63
C LYS A 92 14.26 -2.33 6.24
N LEU A 93 13.49 -1.36 6.68
CA LEU A 93 12.18 -1.64 7.28
C LEU A 93 11.24 -2.31 6.27
N ILE A 94 11.21 -1.80 5.03
CA ILE A 94 10.33 -2.36 4.00
C ILE A 94 10.82 -3.75 3.56
N GLN A 95 12.12 -3.95 3.47
CA GLN A 95 12.70 -5.25 3.11
C GLN A 95 12.37 -6.34 4.13
N THR A 96 12.28 -6.00 5.41
CA THR A 96 11.93 -6.96 6.46
C THR A 96 10.43 -7.13 6.61
N SER A 97 9.65 -6.09 6.30
CA SER A 97 8.19 -6.11 6.48
C SER A 97 7.45 -6.71 5.29
N ALA A 98 7.91 -6.44 4.08
CA ALA A 98 7.22 -6.85 2.87
C ALA A 98 7.00 -8.37 2.77
N PRO A 99 7.97 -9.24 3.09
CA PRO A 99 7.75 -10.67 3.02
C PRO A 99 6.64 -11.17 3.94
N GLU A 100 6.48 -10.57 5.11
CA GLU A 100 5.42 -10.95 6.05
C GLU A 100 4.04 -10.60 5.51
N ILE A 101 3.93 -9.43 4.85
CA ILE A 101 2.67 -9.01 4.23
C ILE A 101 2.38 -9.86 3.00
N GLU A 102 3.39 -10.16 2.18
CA GLU A 102 3.23 -11.03 1.01
C GLU A 102 2.75 -12.42 1.41
N GLU A 103 3.21 -12.95 2.55
CA GLU A 103 2.75 -14.22 3.05
C GLU A 103 1.25 -14.20 3.38
N ILE A 104 0.76 -13.10 3.95
CA ILE A 104 -0.67 -12.93 4.20
C ILE A 104 -1.44 -12.92 2.88
N ASP A 105 -1.00 -12.12 1.92
CA ASP A 105 -1.63 -12.02 0.61
C ASP A 105 -1.68 -13.39 -0.08
N ASP A 106 -0.58 -14.11 -0.07
CA ASP A 106 -0.47 -15.43 -0.71
C ASP A 106 -1.45 -16.43 -0.12
N ARG A 107 -1.69 -16.38 1.20
CA ARG A 107 -2.63 -17.30 1.83
C ARG A 107 -4.06 -17.09 1.34
N TYR A 108 -4.44 -15.84 1.06
CA TYR A 108 -5.79 -15.54 0.58
C TYR A 108 -6.02 -16.02 -0.84
N PHE A 109 -4.97 -16.08 -1.66
CA PHE A 109 -5.09 -16.45 -3.07
C PHE A 109 -4.51 -17.83 -3.39
N ARG A 110 -4.09 -18.58 -2.37
CA ARG A 110 -3.39 -19.86 -2.57
C ARG A 110 -4.21 -20.88 -3.36
N ALA A 111 -5.54 -20.89 -3.20
CA ALA A 111 -6.42 -21.80 -3.88
C ALA A 111 -6.80 -21.37 -5.30
N PHE A 112 -6.41 -20.15 -5.69
CA PHE A 112 -6.75 -19.62 -7.02
C PHE A 112 -5.90 -20.27 -8.10
N THR A 113 -6.55 -20.72 -9.17
CA THR A 113 -5.87 -21.10 -10.40
C THR A 113 -5.58 -19.83 -11.21
N SER A 114 -4.79 -19.94 -12.29
CA SER A 114 -4.57 -18.82 -13.22
C SER A 114 -5.90 -18.33 -13.79
N LYS A 115 -6.80 -19.25 -14.09
CA LYS A 115 -8.14 -18.92 -14.59
C LYS A 115 -8.96 -18.15 -13.56
N ASP A 116 -8.85 -18.55 -12.29
CA ASP A 116 -9.55 -17.87 -11.20
C ASP A 116 -9.07 -16.41 -11.07
N HIS A 117 -7.75 -16.18 -11.16
CA HIS A 117 -7.20 -14.83 -11.12
C HIS A 117 -7.72 -13.97 -12.27
N GLU A 118 -7.73 -14.53 -13.47
CA GLU A 118 -8.24 -13.85 -14.66
C GLU A 118 -9.70 -13.46 -14.50
N THR A 119 -10.53 -14.39 -14.04
CA THR A 119 -11.96 -14.17 -13.82
C THR A 119 -12.18 -13.12 -12.72
N PHE A 120 -11.43 -13.22 -11.64
CA PHE A 120 -11.52 -12.29 -10.52
C PHE A 120 -11.19 -10.86 -10.96
N ASP A 121 -10.10 -10.71 -11.74
CA ASP A 121 -9.70 -9.40 -12.27
C ASP A 121 -10.78 -8.81 -13.18
N GLN A 122 -11.38 -9.64 -14.03
CA GLN A 122 -12.46 -9.22 -14.93
C GLN A 122 -13.68 -8.74 -14.14
N LEU A 123 -14.06 -9.47 -13.09
CA LEU A 123 -15.21 -9.10 -12.26
C LEU A 123 -14.96 -7.83 -11.47
N LEU A 124 -13.77 -7.65 -10.92
CA LEU A 124 -13.40 -6.42 -10.24
C LEU A 124 -13.43 -5.23 -11.20
N HIS A 125 -12.93 -5.42 -12.41
CA HIS A 125 -12.94 -4.39 -13.43
C HIS A 125 -14.37 -3.95 -13.77
N LYS A 126 -15.29 -4.92 -13.91
CA LYS A 126 -16.70 -4.61 -14.16
C LYS A 126 -17.30 -3.75 -13.05
N MET A 127 -17.00 -4.07 -11.80
CA MET A 127 -17.50 -3.31 -10.65
C MET A 127 -16.99 -1.87 -10.65
N GLN A 128 -15.75 -1.68 -11.05
CA GLN A 128 -15.10 -0.36 -11.06
C GLN A 128 -15.55 0.48 -12.26
N SER A 129 -15.65 -0.11 -13.43
CA SER A 129 -15.90 0.63 -14.67
C SER A 129 -17.34 1.12 -14.83
N ASP A 130 -18.30 0.47 -14.17
CA ASP A 130 -19.71 0.86 -14.26
C ASP A 130 -20.05 2.15 -13.52
N HIS A 131 -19.11 2.69 -12.74
CA HIS A 131 -19.31 3.87 -11.90
C HIS A 131 -18.56 5.10 -12.39
N PHE A 132 -17.84 4.98 -13.52
CA PHE A 132 -16.98 6.08 -13.99
C PHE A 132 -17.12 6.34 -15.47
#